data_1e7d5bfda81b6a4a4119292580d1e408
#
_entry.id   1e7d5bfda81b6a4a4119292580d1e408
#
_cell.length_a   1.000
_cell.length_b   1.000
_cell.length_c   1.000
_cell.angle_alpha   90.00
_cell.angle_beta   90.00
_cell.angle_gamma   90.00
#
_symmetry.space_group_name_H-M   'P 1'
#
loop_
_entity.id
_entity.type
_entity.pdbx_description
1 polymer ?
#
loop_
_entity_poly.entity_id
_entity_poly.type
_entity_poly.pdbx_seq_one_letter_code
_entity_poly.pdbx_strand_id
1 'polypeptide(L)'
;MLDPLISEWVALPPMPSPRCLFNIGESDNLLFAVAGKDLQSNESLDTVMCFDIEKMKWSETKKLPLKIHGHAVISHKGLVYCIGGKTDDNKALSKVFAYNHKQAEWREMASMTTPRAMFGSVVHNNQILVAGGVNEEGLIASCETYDFAANKWEPYTEFPQERSSVNLLSNGGSLYAVGGFAMVQNEDKEVAPTEVTDVWQYEEDKKQWSGMLREMRYAAGSSCVSMSLNAARMPKL
;
A
#
# COMPACT_ATOMS: atom_id res chain seq x y z
N MET A 1 -10.94 -8.66 -12.12
CA MET A 1 -11.27 -7.27 -12.52
C MET A 1 -12.75 -7.05 -12.29
N LEU A 2 -13.13 -5.96 -11.63
CA LEU A 2 -14.55 -5.61 -11.53
C LEU A 2 -15.01 -5.01 -12.88
N ASP A 3 -16.06 -5.57 -13.47
CA ASP A 3 -16.75 -4.95 -14.59
C ASP A 3 -17.90 -4.08 -14.03
N PRO A 4 -17.80 -2.76 -14.09
CA PRO A 4 -18.80 -1.87 -13.51
C PRO A 4 -20.12 -1.85 -14.29
N LEU A 5 -20.15 -2.34 -15.54
CA LEU A 5 -21.37 -2.36 -16.35
C LEU A 5 -22.34 -3.47 -15.95
N ILE A 6 -21.80 -4.59 -15.49
CA ILE A 6 -22.58 -5.75 -15.03
C ILE A 6 -22.46 -5.98 -13.52
N SER A 7 -21.65 -5.17 -12.84
CA SER A 7 -21.33 -5.30 -11.39
C SER A 7 -20.80 -6.69 -10.98
N GLU A 8 -20.06 -7.33 -11.88
CA GLU A 8 -19.50 -8.66 -11.64
C GLU A 8 -17.97 -8.66 -11.67
N TRP A 9 -17.38 -9.59 -10.92
CA TRP A 9 -15.95 -9.83 -10.96
C TRP A 9 -15.60 -10.81 -12.07
N VAL A 10 -14.78 -10.36 -13.00
CA VAL A 10 -14.24 -11.16 -14.10
C VAL A 10 -12.84 -11.63 -13.72
N ALA A 11 -12.60 -12.95 -13.84
CA ALA A 11 -11.28 -13.52 -13.62
C ALA A 11 -10.30 -13.06 -14.71
N LEU A 12 -9.10 -12.66 -14.30
CA LEU A 12 -7.98 -12.43 -15.20
C LEU A 12 -7.10 -13.69 -15.29
N PRO A 13 -6.22 -13.82 -16.29
CA PRO A 13 -5.23 -14.89 -16.33
C PRO A 13 -4.45 -14.97 -15.02
N PRO A 14 -4.28 -16.18 -14.44
CA PRO A 14 -3.58 -16.33 -13.17
C PRO A 14 -2.12 -15.89 -13.28
N MET A 15 -1.62 -15.28 -12.21
CA MET A 15 -0.21 -14.93 -12.11
C MET A 15 0.65 -16.19 -12.05
N PRO A 16 1.71 -16.31 -12.86
CA PRO A 16 2.51 -17.53 -12.95
C PRO A 16 3.26 -17.93 -11.68
N SER A 17 3.54 -16.95 -10.81
CA SER A 17 4.26 -17.16 -9.56
C SER A 17 3.37 -16.72 -8.38
N PRO A 18 2.72 -17.68 -7.67
CA PRO A 18 1.87 -17.39 -6.53
C PRO A 18 2.64 -16.71 -5.40
N ARG A 19 2.12 -15.60 -4.89
CA ARG A 19 2.79 -14.79 -3.88
C ARG A 19 1.80 -14.10 -2.95
N CYS A 20 2.25 -13.77 -1.75
CA CYS A 20 1.54 -12.95 -0.79
C CYS A 20 2.40 -11.75 -0.34
N LEU A 21 1.83 -10.85 0.44
CA LEU A 21 2.52 -9.67 0.98
C LEU A 21 3.27 -8.86 -0.10
N PHE A 22 2.75 -8.91 -1.32
CA PHE A 22 3.18 -8.08 -2.45
C PHE A 22 2.22 -6.91 -2.65
N ASN A 23 2.60 -5.98 -3.51
CA ASN A 23 1.72 -4.89 -3.91
C ASN A 23 1.80 -4.66 -5.42
N ILE A 24 0.82 -3.94 -5.97
CA ILE A 24 0.68 -3.70 -7.42
C ILE A 24 0.80 -2.22 -7.70
N GLY A 25 1.62 -1.88 -8.70
CA GLY A 25 1.64 -0.57 -9.33
C GLY A 25 1.17 -0.65 -10.79
N GLU A 26 0.82 0.50 -11.35
CA GLU A 26 0.39 0.58 -12.73
C GLU A 26 1.18 1.65 -13.50
N SER A 27 1.42 1.42 -14.79
CA SER A 27 1.92 2.43 -15.71
C SER A 27 1.63 2.03 -17.16
N ASP A 28 1.06 2.93 -17.95
CA ASP A 28 0.80 2.75 -19.40
C ASP A 28 0.07 1.43 -19.72
N ASN A 29 -1.06 1.14 -19.06
CA ASN A 29 -1.86 -0.10 -19.18
C ASN A 29 -1.11 -1.40 -18.78
N LEU A 30 -0.02 -1.27 -18.05
CA LEU A 30 0.73 -2.39 -17.47
C LEU A 30 0.54 -2.42 -15.97
N LEU A 31 0.29 -3.60 -15.38
CA LEU A 31 0.26 -3.81 -13.93
C LEU A 31 1.56 -4.51 -13.51
N PHE A 32 2.20 -4.00 -12.48
CA PHE A 32 3.46 -4.54 -11.96
C PHE A 32 3.21 -5.12 -10.56
N ALA A 33 3.20 -6.46 -10.45
CA ALA A 33 3.20 -7.14 -9.16
C ALA A 33 4.65 -7.24 -8.68
N VAL A 34 4.97 -6.45 -7.67
CA VAL A 34 6.35 -6.25 -7.20
C VAL A 34 6.63 -7.14 -6.02
N ALA A 35 7.73 -7.90 -6.05
CA ALA A 35 8.29 -8.67 -4.94
C ALA A 35 7.24 -9.49 -4.13
N GLY A 36 7.25 -9.44 -2.80
CA GLY A 36 6.38 -10.22 -1.93
C GLY A 36 7.04 -11.49 -1.41
N LYS A 37 6.25 -12.45 -0.92
CA LYS A 37 6.68 -13.78 -0.49
C LYS A 37 6.14 -14.86 -1.41
N ASP A 38 6.98 -15.79 -1.77
CA ASP A 38 6.57 -17.05 -2.45
C ASP A 38 5.72 -17.90 -1.51
N LEU A 39 4.59 -18.40 -2.01
CA LEU A 39 3.65 -19.19 -1.18
C LEU A 39 4.14 -20.60 -0.87
N GLN A 40 5.13 -21.13 -1.61
CA GLN A 40 5.67 -22.47 -1.39
C GLN A 40 6.90 -22.45 -0.51
N SER A 41 7.90 -21.61 -0.84
CA SER A 41 9.15 -21.52 -0.07
C SER A 41 9.05 -20.60 1.14
N ASN A 42 8.06 -19.71 1.19
CA ASN A 42 7.93 -18.65 2.17
C ASN A 42 9.13 -17.67 2.21
N GLU A 43 9.91 -17.62 1.15
CA GLU A 43 11.03 -16.69 0.97
C GLU A 43 10.57 -15.38 0.33
N SER A 44 11.22 -14.29 0.67
CA SER A 44 11.03 -13.01 -0.01
C SER A 44 11.52 -13.05 -1.45
N LEU A 45 10.78 -12.40 -2.33
CA LEU A 45 11.05 -12.33 -3.75
C LEU A 45 11.67 -10.97 -4.13
N ASP A 46 12.46 -10.98 -5.19
CA ASP A 46 12.91 -9.81 -5.93
C ASP A 46 12.24 -9.70 -7.32
N THR A 47 11.50 -10.73 -7.70
CA THR A 47 10.87 -10.81 -9.02
C THR A 47 9.71 -9.83 -9.16
N VAL A 48 9.60 -9.23 -10.35
CA VAL A 48 8.52 -8.32 -10.70
C VAL A 48 7.79 -8.89 -11.91
N MET A 49 6.51 -9.20 -11.71
CA MET A 49 5.64 -9.70 -12.76
C MET A 49 4.89 -8.53 -13.39
N CYS A 50 4.88 -8.47 -14.71
CA CYS A 50 4.16 -7.47 -15.48
C CYS A 50 2.97 -8.11 -16.19
N PHE A 51 1.78 -7.56 -15.96
CA PHE A 51 0.56 -7.93 -16.67
C PHE A 51 0.20 -6.86 -17.70
N ASP A 52 0.21 -7.26 -18.97
CA ASP A 52 -0.26 -6.40 -20.07
C ASP A 52 -1.78 -6.55 -20.20
N ILE A 53 -2.51 -5.47 -19.88
CA ILE A 53 -3.98 -5.47 -19.85
C ILE A 53 -4.56 -5.66 -21.25
N GLU A 54 -3.90 -5.15 -22.29
CA GLU A 54 -4.39 -5.26 -23.67
C GLU A 54 -4.17 -6.67 -24.22
N LYS A 55 -3.01 -7.26 -23.93
CA LYS A 55 -2.66 -8.62 -24.39
C LYS A 55 -3.17 -9.72 -23.46
N MET A 56 -3.68 -9.34 -22.28
CA MET A 56 -4.14 -10.28 -21.24
C MET A 56 -3.07 -11.31 -20.87
N LYS A 57 -1.81 -10.89 -20.73
CA LYS A 57 -0.68 -11.78 -20.54
C LYS A 57 0.31 -11.30 -19.50
N TRP A 58 0.78 -12.24 -18.68
CA TRP A 58 1.88 -12.04 -17.72
C TRP A 58 3.25 -12.25 -18.38
N SER A 59 4.23 -11.49 -17.95
CA SER A 59 5.65 -11.65 -18.27
C SER A 59 6.50 -11.22 -17.07
N GLU A 60 7.74 -11.68 -17.01
CA GLU A 60 8.72 -11.12 -16.05
C GLU A 60 9.33 -9.83 -16.59
N THR A 61 9.69 -8.94 -15.68
CA THR A 61 10.44 -7.74 -16.02
C THR A 61 11.65 -7.57 -15.09
N LYS A 62 12.29 -6.40 -15.12
CA LYS A 62 13.51 -6.17 -14.34
C LYS A 62 13.25 -6.38 -12.85
N LYS A 63 14.03 -7.26 -12.24
CA LYS A 63 13.98 -7.57 -10.81
C LYS A 63 14.27 -6.34 -9.96
N LEU A 64 13.61 -6.28 -8.81
CA LEU A 64 13.94 -5.32 -7.75
C LEU A 64 15.37 -5.60 -7.21
N PRO A 65 16.15 -4.60 -6.82
CA PRO A 65 17.48 -4.80 -6.25
C PRO A 65 17.55 -5.58 -4.94
N LEU A 66 16.41 -5.78 -4.26
CA LEU A 66 16.30 -6.43 -2.97
C LEU A 66 15.16 -7.45 -2.96
N LYS A 67 15.32 -8.52 -2.19
CA LYS A 67 14.25 -9.46 -1.84
C LYS A 67 13.48 -8.91 -0.64
N ILE A 68 12.22 -8.57 -0.82
CA ILE A 68 11.39 -7.94 0.22
C ILE A 68 9.93 -8.36 0.15
N HIS A 69 9.23 -8.17 1.27
CA HIS A 69 7.78 -8.30 1.37
C HIS A 69 7.18 -7.24 2.30
N GLY A 70 5.86 -7.07 2.30
CA GLY A 70 5.17 -6.09 3.13
C GLY A 70 5.54 -4.63 2.84
N HIS A 71 6.07 -4.36 1.64
CA HIS A 71 6.36 -3.03 1.12
C HIS A 71 5.10 -2.40 0.54
N ALA A 72 5.13 -1.09 0.31
CA ALA A 72 4.11 -0.39 -0.45
C ALA A 72 4.56 -0.19 -1.90
N VAL A 73 3.57 -0.08 -2.80
CA VAL A 73 3.80 0.30 -4.20
C VAL A 73 2.86 1.45 -4.56
N ILE A 74 3.43 2.52 -5.10
CA ILE A 74 2.70 3.71 -5.54
C ILE A 74 3.05 4.00 -7.00
N SER A 75 2.04 4.30 -7.80
CA SER A 75 2.19 4.75 -9.19
C SER A 75 2.05 6.26 -9.28
N HIS A 76 3.00 6.91 -9.93
CA HIS A 76 2.95 8.35 -10.15
C HIS A 76 3.70 8.76 -11.42
N LYS A 77 3.03 9.48 -12.32
CA LYS A 77 3.60 10.05 -13.57
C LYS A 77 4.44 9.04 -14.37
N GLY A 78 3.92 7.84 -14.56
CA GLY A 78 4.57 6.79 -15.36
C GLY A 78 5.72 6.05 -14.67
N LEU A 79 5.95 6.30 -13.38
CA LEU A 79 6.89 5.58 -12.53
C LEU A 79 6.16 4.74 -11.49
N VAL A 80 6.73 3.59 -11.13
CA VAL A 80 6.25 2.71 -10.06
C VAL A 80 7.26 2.76 -8.91
N TYR A 81 6.82 3.31 -7.77
CA TYR A 81 7.64 3.44 -6.56
C TYR A 81 7.42 2.24 -5.66
N CYS A 82 8.49 1.55 -5.28
CA CYS A 82 8.51 0.51 -4.27
C CYS A 82 9.12 1.09 -2.99
N ILE A 83 8.40 1.03 -1.88
CA ILE A 83 8.72 1.79 -0.66
C ILE A 83 8.77 0.84 0.53
N GLY A 84 9.87 0.86 1.29
CA GLY A 84 10.02 0.12 2.54
C GLY A 84 9.88 -1.39 2.38
N GLY A 85 9.15 -2.02 3.30
CA GLY A 85 9.04 -3.47 3.41
C GLY A 85 10.07 -4.06 4.36
N LYS A 86 10.17 -5.39 4.37
CA LYS A 86 11.16 -6.09 5.17
C LYS A 86 11.76 -7.29 4.45
N THR A 87 12.94 -7.68 4.88
CA THR A 87 13.71 -8.84 4.42
C THR A 87 13.37 -10.11 5.24
N ASP A 88 13.88 -11.26 4.85
CA ASP A 88 13.60 -12.54 5.53
C ASP A 88 14.25 -12.64 6.93
N ASP A 89 15.27 -11.86 7.22
CA ASP A 89 15.82 -11.67 8.56
C ASP A 89 14.96 -10.74 9.46
N ASN A 90 13.75 -10.43 9.01
CA ASN A 90 12.75 -9.60 9.67
C ASN A 90 13.14 -8.12 9.85
N LYS A 91 14.14 -7.65 9.12
CA LYS A 91 14.60 -6.26 9.18
C LYS A 91 13.75 -5.36 8.31
N ALA A 92 13.14 -4.35 8.92
CA ALA A 92 12.40 -3.31 8.19
C ALA A 92 13.35 -2.36 7.44
N LEU A 93 12.88 -1.86 6.30
CA LEU A 93 13.64 -1.01 5.41
C LEU A 93 13.02 0.38 5.28
N SER A 94 13.89 1.39 5.14
CA SER A 94 13.50 2.73 4.74
C SER A 94 13.71 3.00 3.24
N LYS A 95 14.29 2.07 2.51
CA LYS A 95 14.67 2.22 1.11
C LYS A 95 13.48 2.44 0.19
N VAL A 96 13.70 3.25 -0.85
CA VAL A 96 12.73 3.56 -1.87
C VAL A 96 13.37 3.39 -3.24
N PHE A 97 12.65 2.70 -4.14
CA PHE A 97 13.07 2.52 -5.52
C PHE A 97 11.97 2.98 -6.47
N ALA A 98 12.33 3.66 -7.55
CA ALA A 98 11.42 4.03 -8.62
C ALA A 98 11.75 3.22 -9.88
N TYR A 99 10.75 2.56 -10.45
CA TYR A 99 10.86 1.80 -11.68
C TYR A 99 10.35 2.60 -12.87
N ASN A 100 11.19 2.69 -13.90
CA ASN A 100 10.78 3.18 -15.21
C ASN A 100 10.68 2.01 -16.18
N HIS A 101 9.46 1.62 -16.54
CA HIS A 101 9.25 0.44 -17.39
C HIS A 101 9.77 0.64 -18.83
N LYS A 102 9.80 1.89 -19.35
CA LYS A 102 10.30 2.19 -20.70
C LYS A 102 11.82 2.02 -20.81
N GLN A 103 12.52 2.23 -19.69
CA GLN A 103 13.97 2.05 -19.59
C GLN A 103 14.34 0.69 -18.98
N ALA A 104 13.37 -0.04 -18.44
CA ALA A 104 13.55 -1.27 -17.65
C ALA A 104 14.59 -1.08 -16.52
N GLU A 105 14.49 0.02 -15.79
CA GLU A 105 15.49 0.41 -14.78
C GLU A 105 14.85 0.77 -13.45
N TRP A 106 15.43 0.27 -12.35
CA TRP A 106 15.17 0.70 -10.99
C TRP A 106 16.20 1.74 -10.58
N ARG A 107 15.75 2.85 -10.00
CA ARG A 107 16.61 3.89 -9.40
C ARG A 107 16.31 4.00 -7.91
N GLU A 108 17.36 4.07 -7.09
CA GLU A 108 17.23 4.35 -5.67
C GLU A 108 16.90 5.84 -5.48
N MET A 109 15.85 6.09 -4.70
CA MET A 109 15.35 7.42 -4.34
C MET A 109 15.69 7.71 -2.87
N ALA A 110 15.40 8.92 -2.39
CA ALA A 110 15.61 9.24 -0.99
C ALA A 110 14.85 8.26 -0.08
N SER A 111 15.53 7.76 0.94
CA SER A 111 14.96 6.85 1.93
C SER A 111 14.05 7.58 2.91
N MET A 112 13.01 6.89 3.41
CA MET A 112 12.21 7.34 4.56
C MET A 112 13.10 7.55 5.79
N THR A 113 12.64 8.36 6.73
CA THR A 113 13.30 8.53 8.03
C THR A 113 13.13 7.28 8.90
N THR A 114 11.91 6.70 8.91
CA THR A 114 11.56 5.53 9.71
C THR A 114 11.47 4.29 8.83
N PRO A 115 12.28 3.25 9.07
CA PRO A 115 12.09 1.95 8.42
C PRO A 115 10.72 1.37 8.78
N ARG A 116 9.98 0.87 7.78
CA ARG A 116 8.65 0.33 8.02
C ARG A 116 8.24 -0.73 7.00
N ALA A 117 7.44 -1.69 7.47
CA ALA A 117 6.72 -2.67 6.66
C ALA A 117 5.24 -2.69 7.04
N MET A 118 4.37 -3.22 6.17
CA MET A 118 2.92 -3.35 6.43
C MET A 118 2.28 -2.02 6.86
N PHE A 119 2.59 -0.95 6.17
CA PHE A 119 2.10 0.41 6.42
C PHE A 119 1.11 0.86 5.34
N GLY A 120 0.31 1.85 5.65
CA GLY A 120 -0.56 2.52 4.68
C GLY A 120 0.21 3.47 3.79
N SER A 121 -0.17 3.53 2.51
CA SER A 121 0.41 4.50 1.56
C SER A 121 -0.62 4.99 0.55
N VAL A 122 -0.53 6.25 0.17
CA VAL A 122 -1.40 6.88 -0.84
C VAL A 122 -0.72 8.09 -1.47
N VAL A 123 -1.11 8.45 -2.68
CA VAL A 123 -0.81 9.79 -3.22
C VAL A 123 -1.90 10.76 -2.77
N HIS A 124 -1.50 11.77 -2.03
CA HIS A 124 -2.36 12.85 -1.56
C HIS A 124 -1.67 14.20 -1.79
N ASN A 125 -2.40 15.18 -2.34
CA ASN A 125 -1.86 16.52 -2.66
C ASN A 125 -0.53 16.48 -3.44
N ASN A 126 -0.43 15.57 -4.43
CA ASN A 126 0.76 15.34 -5.27
C ASN A 126 2.04 14.96 -4.47
N GLN A 127 1.88 14.35 -3.31
CA GLN A 127 2.95 13.76 -2.48
C GLN A 127 2.57 12.32 -2.15
N ILE A 128 3.56 11.45 -1.88
CA ILE A 128 3.28 10.17 -1.24
C ILE A 128 3.12 10.45 0.26
N LEU A 129 2.04 9.95 0.84
CA LEU A 129 1.89 9.85 2.29
C LEU A 129 2.03 8.39 2.70
N VAL A 130 2.81 8.13 3.76
CA VAL A 130 2.90 6.84 4.44
C VAL A 130 2.50 7.00 5.90
N ALA A 131 1.79 6.01 6.46
CA ALA A 131 1.34 6.04 7.85
C ALA A 131 1.41 4.67 8.50
N GLY A 132 1.86 4.63 9.74
CA GLY A 132 1.91 3.42 10.54
C GLY A 132 2.92 2.39 10.05
N GLY A 133 2.58 1.12 10.23
CA GLY A 133 3.43 -0.01 9.91
C GLY A 133 4.07 -0.66 11.13
N VAL A 134 5.06 -1.47 10.86
CA VAL A 134 5.82 -2.20 11.89
C VAL A 134 7.31 -2.21 11.54
N ASN A 135 8.16 -2.14 12.53
CA ASN A 135 9.60 -2.38 12.47
C ASN A 135 10.05 -3.26 13.64
N GLU A 136 11.35 -3.32 13.90
CA GLU A 136 11.93 -4.14 14.97
C GLU A 136 11.57 -3.63 16.38
N GLU A 137 11.17 -2.36 16.50
CA GLU A 137 10.75 -1.73 17.76
C GLU A 137 9.27 -1.96 18.08
N GLY A 138 8.46 -2.34 17.06
CA GLY A 138 7.03 -2.60 17.19
C GLY A 138 6.18 -1.87 16.17
N LEU A 139 4.93 -1.58 16.55
CA LEU A 139 3.99 -0.80 15.74
C LEU A 139 4.38 0.68 15.72
N ILE A 140 4.03 1.35 14.63
CA ILE A 140 4.43 2.73 14.33
C ILE A 140 3.17 3.61 14.24
N ALA A 141 3.20 4.80 14.87
CA ALA A 141 2.20 5.85 14.68
C ALA A 141 2.66 6.94 13.71
N SER A 142 3.97 7.08 13.50
CA SER A 142 4.52 8.17 12.68
C SER A 142 4.05 8.10 11.23
N CYS A 143 3.87 9.29 10.64
CA CYS A 143 3.56 9.49 9.23
C CYS A 143 4.66 10.33 8.58
N GLU A 144 4.92 10.07 7.30
CA GLU A 144 5.88 10.83 6.50
C GLU A 144 5.30 11.12 5.12
N THR A 145 5.67 12.26 4.54
CA THR A 145 5.34 12.60 3.16
C THR A 145 6.60 12.67 2.30
N TYR A 146 6.48 12.25 1.04
CA TYR A 146 7.53 12.33 0.04
C TYR A 146 7.17 13.32 -1.05
N ASP A 147 8.02 14.32 -1.24
CA ASP A 147 7.93 15.26 -2.34
C ASP A 147 8.68 14.71 -3.56
N PHE A 148 7.96 14.46 -4.64
CA PHE A 148 8.52 13.91 -5.88
C PHE A 148 9.52 14.84 -6.57
N ALA A 149 9.34 16.16 -6.45
CA ALA A 149 10.21 17.15 -7.10
C ALA A 149 11.52 17.36 -6.31
N ALA A 150 11.40 17.42 -4.99
CA ALA A 150 12.54 17.59 -4.11
C ALA A 150 13.29 16.28 -3.84
N ASN A 151 12.72 15.11 -4.15
CA ASN A 151 13.22 13.78 -3.75
C ASN A 151 13.55 13.75 -2.27
N LYS A 152 12.57 14.13 -1.42
CA LYS A 152 12.78 14.28 0.02
C LYS A 152 11.58 13.82 0.83
N TRP A 153 11.84 13.19 1.98
CA TRP A 153 10.85 12.85 2.99
C TRP A 153 10.79 13.90 4.09
N GLU A 154 9.58 14.21 4.54
CA GLU A 154 9.30 15.13 5.63
C GLU A 154 8.33 14.48 6.61
N PRO A 155 8.44 14.75 7.93
CA PRO A 155 7.45 14.32 8.89
C PRO A 155 6.06 14.86 8.57
N TYR A 156 5.04 14.05 8.86
CA TYR A 156 3.63 14.45 8.78
C TYR A 156 2.95 14.24 10.13
N THR A 157 1.71 14.73 10.29
CA THR A 157 0.94 14.55 11.52
C THR A 157 0.77 13.09 11.85
N GLU A 158 1.22 12.67 13.03
CA GLU A 158 1.14 11.29 13.49
C GLU A 158 -0.30 10.78 13.51
N PHE A 159 -0.45 9.50 13.25
CA PHE A 159 -1.72 8.82 13.41
C PHE A 159 -2.00 8.62 14.90
N PRO A 160 -3.26 8.76 15.38
CA PRO A 160 -3.56 8.75 16.81
C PRO A 160 -3.27 7.45 17.54
N GLN A 161 -3.04 6.36 16.82
CA GLN A 161 -2.79 5.04 17.36
C GLN A 161 -1.77 4.31 16.49
N GLU A 162 -0.82 3.63 17.14
CA GLU A 162 0.11 2.74 16.45
C GLU A 162 -0.64 1.63 15.72
N ARG A 163 -0.40 1.47 14.41
CA ARG A 163 -1.09 0.48 13.57
C ARG A 163 -0.21 -0.09 12.49
N SER A 164 -0.37 -1.38 12.23
CA SER A 164 0.06 -2.01 10.98
C SER A 164 -1.11 -2.28 10.05
N SER A 165 -0.83 -2.50 8.77
CA SER A 165 -1.80 -2.86 7.72
C SER A 165 -3.00 -1.89 7.62
N VAL A 166 -2.79 -0.64 7.99
CA VAL A 166 -3.77 0.43 7.79
C VAL A 166 -3.86 0.75 6.29
N ASN A 167 -5.08 0.97 5.80
CA ASN A 167 -5.27 1.44 4.43
C ASN A 167 -5.42 2.95 4.42
N LEU A 168 -4.69 3.62 3.54
CA LEU A 168 -4.86 5.04 3.27
C LEU A 168 -5.61 5.25 1.96
N LEU A 169 -6.51 6.20 1.96
CA LEU A 169 -7.32 6.56 0.81
C LEU A 169 -7.39 8.08 0.66
N SER A 170 -7.16 8.58 -0.55
CA SER A 170 -7.38 9.98 -0.91
C SER A 170 -8.58 10.08 -1.86
N ASN A 171 -9.60 10.82 -1.47
CA ASN A 171 -10.80 10.99 -2.26
C ASN A 171 -11.39 12.39 -2.09
N GLY A 172 -11.65 13.10 -3.20
CA GLY A 172 -12.25 14.43 -3.18
C GLY A 172 -11.45 15.48 -2.40
N GLY A 173 -10.11 15.35 -2.36
CA GLY A 173 -9.23 16.21 -1.57
C GLY A 173 -9.16 15.86 -0.08
N SER A 174 -9.91 14.86 0.38
CA SER A 174 -9.86 14.36 1.75
C SER A 174 -9.01 13.10 1.87
N LEU A 175 -8.32 12.96 3.00
CA LEU A 175 -7.49 11.81 3.33
C LEU A 175 -8.17 10.97 4.40
N TYR A 176 -8.20 9.65 4.19
CA TYR A 176 -8.82 8.69 5.09
C TYR A 176 -7.83 7.58 5.46
N ALA A 177 -7.94 7.09 6.70
CA ALA A 177 -7.27 5.89 7.17
C ALA A 177 -8.31 4.86 7.62
N VAL A 178 -8.19 3.62 7.15
CA VAL A 178 -9.18 2.57 7.31
C VAL A 178 -8.55 1.35 7.96
N GLY A 179 -9.09 0.91 9.07
CA GLY A 179 -8.78 -0.35 9.72
C GLY A 179 -7.32 -0.55 10.13
N GLY A 180 -6.85 -1.76 9.93
CA GLY A 180 -5.51 -2.21 10.32
C GLY A 180 -5.52 -3.06 11.60
N PHE A 181 -4.33 -3.25 12.19
CA PHE A 181 -4.13 -3.98 13.43
C PHE A 181 -3.41 -3.09 14.45
N ALA A 182 -3.90 -3.09 15.68
CA ALA A 182 -3.27 -2.43 16.82
C ALA A 182 -3.03 -3.42 17.96
N MET A 183 -2.12 -3.11 18.87
CA MET A 183 -1.97 -3.88 20.12
C MET A 183 -3.01 -3.37 21.11
N VAL A 184 -3.96 -4.23 21.48
CA VAL A 184 -5.06 -3.90 22.39
C VAL A 184 -5.01 -4.83 23.60
N GLN A 185 -5.19 -4.26 24.79
CA GLN A 185 -5.30 -5.04 26.02
C GLN A 185 -6.71 -5.65 26.09
N ASN A 186 -6.77 -6.97 26.18
CA ASN A 186 -8.01 -7.72 26.37
C ASN A 186 -8.51 -7.68 27.82
N GLU A 187 -9.64 -8.32 28.11
CA GLU A 187 -10.25 -8.41 29.44
C GLU A 187 -9.35 -9.11 30.46
N ASP A 188 -8.51 -10.04 30.01
CA ASP A 188 -7.53 -10.77 30.83
C ASP A 188 -6.22 -9.98 31.07
N LYS A 189 -6.17 -8.71 30.63
CA LYS A 189 -5.01 -7.82 30.67
C LYS A 189 -3.82 -8.26 29.80
N GLU A 190 -4.03 -9.18 28.88
CA GLU A 190 -3.05 -9.54 27.87
C GLU A 190 -3.12 -8.55 26.68
N VAL A 191 -1.95 -8.17 26.17
CA VAL A 191 -1.85 -7.30 25.01
C VAL A 191 -1.69 -8.17 23.75
N ALA A 192 -2.67 -8.10 22.85
CA ALA A 192 -2.69 -8.90 21.64
C ALA A 192 -2.97 -8.05 20.39
N PRO A 193 -2.46 -8.46 19.20
CA PRO A 193 -2.81 -7.84 17.95
C PRO A 193 -4.32 -7.99 17.71
N THR A 194 -5.01 -6.89 17.58
CA THR A 194 -6.47 -6.86 17.41
C THR A 194 -6.82 -6.09 16.14
N GLU A 195 -7.81 -6.62 15.42
CA GLU A 195 -8.38 -5.93 14.27
C GLU A 195 -9.00 -4.60 14.72
N VAL A 196 -8.68 -3.55 14.00
CA VAL A 196 -9.28 -2.23 14.18
C VAL A 196 -10.26 -1.99 13.05
N THR A 197 -11.49 -1.61 13.41
CA THR A 197 -12.63 -1.52 12.49
C THR A 197 -13.09 -0.09 12.24
N ASP A 198 -12.33 0.90 12.69
CA ASP A 198 -12.65 2.31 12.54
C ASP A 198 -12.14 2.91 11.23
N VAL A 199 -12.73 4.05 10.89
CA VAL A 199 -12.29 4.92 9.80
C VAL A 199 -12.00 6.30 10.38
N TRP A 200 -10.85 6.82 10.03
CA TRP A 200 -10.41 8.15 10.40
C TRP A 200 -10.30 9.05 9.16
N GLN A 201 -10.65 10.31 9.31
CA GLN A 201 -10.42 11.35 8.31
C GLN A 201 -9.39 12.35 8.85
N TYR A 202 -8.48 12.77 7.97
CA TYR A 202 -7.59 13.87 8.28
C TYR A 202 -8.27 15.21 8.00
N GLU A 203 -8.32 16.07 9.00
CA GLU A 203 -8.86 17.43 8.92
C GLU A 203 -7.70 18.41 8.66
N GLU A 204 -7.54 18.84 7.42
CA GLU A 204 -6.44 19.72 6.98
C GLU A 204 -6.37 21.04 7.77
N ASP A 205 -7.54 21.65 8.03
CA ASP A 205 -7.64 22.93 8.75
C ASP A 205 -7.16 22.84 10.21
N LYS A 206 -7.35 21.68 10.83
CA LYS A 206 -6.96 21.41 12.22
C LYS A 206 -5.63 20.66 12.34
N LYS A 207 -5.11 20.15 11.23
CA LYS A 207 -3.93 19.27 11.18
C LYS A 207 -4.02 18.10 12.15
N GLN A 208 -5.18 17.42 12.14
CA GLN A 208 -5.43 16.28 13.03
C GLN A 208 -6.28 15.20 12.38
N TRP A 209 -6.14 13.99 12.89
CA TRP A 209 -7.01 12.88 12.54
C TRP A 209 -8.27 12.89 13.42
N SER A 210 -9.44 12.73 12.80
CA SER A 210 -10.74 12.65 13.48
C SER A 210 -11.46 11.37 13.11
N GLY A 211 -11.98 10.65 14.10
CA GLY A 211 -12.73 9.41 13.89
C GLY A 211 -14.05 9.69 13.18
N MET A 212 -14.31 8.99 12.07
CA MET A 212 -15.52 9.09 11.26
C MET A 212 -16.53 7.98 11.57
N LEU A 213 -16.05 6.73 11.57
CA LEU A 213 -16.81 5.52 11.81
C LEU A 213 -16.08 4.67 12.83
N ARG A 214 -16.83 3.96 13.68
CA ARG A 214 -16.26 3.08 14.71
C ARG A 214 -16.34 1.59 14.37
N GLU A 215 -17.20 1.22 13.43
CA GLU A 215 -17.46 -0.20 13.12
C GLU A 215 -17.60 -0.38 11.60
N MET A 216 -16.49 -0.71 10.96
CA MET A 216 -16.50 -1.21 9.59
C MET A 216 -16.05 -2.67 9.61
N ARG A 217 -17.00 -3.59 9.39
CA ARG A 217 -16.71 -5.03 9.38
C ARG A 217 -15.65 -5.37 8.33
N TYR A 218 -14.72 -6.25 8.69
CA TYR A 218 -13.63 -6.71 7.79
C TYR A 218 -12.70 -5.60 7.31
N ALA A 219 -12.46 -4.59 8.11
CA ALA A 219 -11.59 -3.47 7.76
C ALA A 219 -10.10 -3.84 7.75
N ALA A 220 -9.68 -4.74 8.64
CA ALA A 220 -8.29 -5.18 8.69
C ALA A 220 -7.95 -6.12 7.53
N GLY A 221 -6.79 -5.88 6.91
CA GLY A 221 -6.35 -6.65 5.74
C GLY A 221 -7.16 -6.40 4.46
N SER A 222 -8.13 -5.49 4.49
CA SER A 222 -8.84 -5.04 3.28
C SER A 222 -7.90 -4.23 2.38
N SER A 223 -8.29 -4.07 1.12
CA SER A 223 -7.66 -3.12 0.20
C SER A 223 -8.69 -2.09 -0.21
N CYS A 224 -8.35 -0.82 -0.06
CA CYS A 224 -9.23 0.29 -0.38
C CYS A 224 -8.80 0.98 -1.68
N VAL A 225 -9.77 1.30 -2.52
CA VAL A 225 -9.55 2.05 -3.75
C VAL A 225 -10.64 3.11 -3.91
N SER A 226 -10.25 4.30 -4.34
CA SER A 226 -11.18 5.34 -4.78
C SER A 226 -11.44 5.18 -6.27
N MET A 227 -12.72 5.16 -6.65
CA MET A 227 -13.09 5.13 -8.06
C MET A 227 -14.28 6.05 -8.33
N SER A 228 -14.30 6.65 -9.51
CA SER A 228 -15.46 7.40 -10.00
C SER A 228 -16.30 6.51 -10.92
N LEU A 229 -17.54 6.27 -10.55
CA LEU A 229 -18.48 5.49 -11.35
C LEU A 229 -19.53 6.41 -11.96
N ASN A 230 -19.84 6.17 -13.23
CA ASN A 230 -20.95 6.87 -13.86
C ASN A 230 -22.28 6.20 -13.44
N ALA A 231 -23.01 6.86 -12.54
CA ALA A 231 -24.27 6.35 -12.00
C ALA A 231 -25.31 6.00 -13.08
N ALA A 232 -25.28 6.66 -14.24
CA ALA A 232 -26.18 6.37 -15.36
C ALA A 232 -25.86 5.02 -16.06
N ARG A 233 -24.68 4.46 -15.82
CA ARG A 233 -24.24 3.17 -16.39
C ARG A 233 -24.24 2.04 -15.38
N MET A 234 -24.58 2.33 -14.11
CA MET A 234 -24.70 1.29 -13.09
C MET A 234 -26.06 0.60 -13.19
N PRO A 235 -26.13 -0.73 -12.97
CA PRO A 235 -27.42 -1.40 -12.79
C PRO A 235 -28.15 -0.75 -11.61
N LYS A 236 -29.46 -0.58 -11.75
CA LYS A 236 -30.28 -0.17 -10.61
C LYS A 236 -30.26 -1.31 -9.59
N LEU A 237 -29.73 -1.05 -8.39
CA LEU A 237 -29.80 -1.92 -7.24
C LEU A 237 -31.26 -2.17 -6.82
#